data_776b02630e2ed6cf257056f92c24ebb9
#
_entry.id   776b02630e2ed6cf257056f92c24ebb9
#
_cell.length_a   1.000
_cell.length_b   1.000
_cell.length_c   1.000
_cell.angle_alpha   90.00
_cell.angle_beta   90.00
_cell.angle_gamma   90.00
#
_symmetry.space_group_name_H-M   'P 1'
#
loop_
_entity.id
_entity.type
_entity.pdbx_description
1 polymer ?
#
loop_
_entity_poly.entity_id
_entity_poly.type
_entity_poly.pdbx_seq_one_letter_code
_entity_poly.pdbx_strand_id
1 'polypeptide(L)'
;MNYLYIGKLVNTHGIKGEVRILSNFRHKDKVFVKGFKFYVGKDKKEYVVETYRKHKNFDMVTFKDNYDINLIEHLKGSLVYINKDDLKLDGNKLLSVDLIGFDVIINDKTIGVIKDVLDTPANEVLVLDNNIMIPYVDAFIKEIDIKNKKVSVYEVKGLLSWK
;
A
#
# COMPACT_ATOMS: atom_id res chain seq x y z
N MET A 1 -16.28 -7.68 -6.35
CA MET A 1 -15.55 -6.55 -5.75
C MET A 1 -14.06 -6.89 -5.66
N ASN A 2 -13.22 -5.94 -5.93
CA ASN A 2 -11.76 -6.13 -6.05
C ASN A 2 -11.05 -5.69 -4.75
N TYR A 3 -10.99 -6.57 -3.76
CA TYR A 3 -10.38 -6.22 -2.48
C TYR A 3 -8.87 -6.17 -2.56
N LEU A 4 -8.29 -5.13 -1.98
CA LEU A 4 -6.86 -4.94 -1.85
C LEU A 4 -6.51 -4.75 -0.37
N TYR A 5 -5.61 -5.58 0.15
CA TYR A 5 -5.15 -5.47 1.53
C TYR A 5 -4.33 -4.19 1.72
N ILE A 6 -4.64 -3.42 2.77
CA ILE A 6 -3.89 -2.19 3.06
C ILE A 6 -3.31 -2.14 4.47
N GLY A 7 -3.73 -3.00 5.38
CA GLY A 7 -3.21 -2.96 6.73
C GLY A 7 -3.98 -3.82 7.72
N LYS A 8 -3.60 -3.69 8.98
CA LYS A 8 -4.20 -4.45 10.08
C LYS A 8 -4.68 -3.49 11.17
N LEU A 9 -5.91 -3.67 11.62
CA LEU A 9 -6.45 -2.95 12.77
C LEU A 9 -5.93 -3.64 14.01
N VAL A 10 -4.92 -3.05 14.67
CA VAL A 10 -4.18 -3.72 15.73
C VAL A 10 -4.75 -3.48 17.12
N ASN A 11 -5.43 -2.35 17.33
CA ASN A 11 -6.01 -2.02 18.63
C ASN A 11 -6.98 -0.85 18.52
N THR A 12 -7.66 -0.57 19.63
CA THR A 12 -8.47 0.63 19.81
C THR A 12 -7.64 1.69 20.55
N HIS A 13 -8.10 2.95 20.53
CA HIS A 13 -7.45 4.03 21.24
C HIS A 13 -8.53 4.91 21.92
N GLY A 14 -8.57 4.90 23.25
CA GLY A 14 -9.58 5.61 23.99
C GLY A 14 -10.96 4.96 23.86
N ILE A 15 -12.01 5.69 24.20
CA ILE A 15 -13.38 5.16 24.27
C ILE A 15 -14.31 5.69 23.17
N LYS A 16 -13.83 6.60 22.33
CA LYS A 16 -14.67 7.29 21.33
C LYS A 16 -14.65 6.64 19.94
N GLY A 17 -14.21 5.40 19.85
CA GLY A 17 -14.24 4.66 18.59
C GLY A 17 -13.01 4.80 17.71
N GLU A 18 -11.96 5.47 18.17
CA GLU A 18 -10.72 5.57 17.39
C GLU A 18 -9.98 4.24 17.37
N VAL A 19 -9.49 3.83 16.19
CA VAL A 19 -8.74 2.58 16.00
C VAL A 19 -7.34 2.86 15.49
N ARG A 20 -6.42 1.97 15.87
CA ARG A 20 -5.01 2.00 15.41
C ARG A 20 -4.84 1.02 14.28
N ILE A 21 -4.45 1.53 13.12
CA ILE A 21 -4.17 0.71 11.94
C ILE A 21 -2.68 0.75 11.65
N LEU A 22 -2.09 -0.43 11.46
CA LEU A 22 -0.71 -0.55 11.02
C LEU A 22 -0.72 -0.86 9.53
N SER A 23 -0.16 0.04 8.72
CA SER A 23 -0.22 -0.06 7.27
C SER A 23 1.10 0.33 6.62
N ASN A 24 1.55 -0.50 5.67
CA ASN A 24 2.69 -0.20 4.79
C ASN A 24 2.22 0.19 3.39
N PHE A 25 0.95 0.50 3.23
CA PHE A 25 0.40 0.82 1.92
C PHE A 25 1.07 2.06 1.35
N ARG A 26 1.52 1.97 0.08
CA ARG A 26 2.27 3.05 -0.57
C ARG A 26 1.44 4.32 -0.75
N HIS A 27 0.15 4.17 -1.06
CA HIS A 27 -0.73 5.30 -1.38
C HIS A 27 -1.67 5.65 -0.23
N LYS A 28 -1.13 5.75 0.98
CA LYS A 28 -1.92 6.08 2.18
C LYS A 28 -2.67 7.41 2.04
N ASP A 29 -2.06 8.38 1.39
CA ASP A 29 -2.66 9.70 1.17
C ASP A 29 -3.94 9.65 0.34
N LYS A 30 -4.15 8.58 -0.40
CA LYS A 30 -5.34 8.38 -1.24
C LYS A 30 -6.47 7.67 -0.50
N VAL A 31 -6.17 6.91 0.54
CA VAL A 31 -7.15 6.03 1.21
C VAL A 31 -7.47 6.46 2.64
N PHE A 32 -6.52 7.02 3.38
CA PHE A 32 -6.76 7.51 4.74
C PHE A 32 -7.30 8.94 4.69
N VAL A 33 -8.47 9.07 4.09
CA VAL A 33 -9.16 10.35 3.90
C VAL A 33 -10.64 10.19 4.21
N LYS A 34 -11.26 11.27 4.71
CA LYS A 34 -12.69 11.27 5.05
C LYS A 34 -13.53 10.82 3.85
N GLY A 35 -14.46 9.91 4.11
CA GLY A 35 -15.37 9.41 3.10
C GLY A 35 -14.91 8.16 2.38
N PHE A 36 -13.65 7.74 2.56
CA PHE A 36 -13.15 6.52 1.91
C PHE A 36 -13.70 5.27 2.59
N LYS A 37 -14.03 4.27 1.81
CA LYS A 37 -14.61 3.01 2.31
C LYS A 37 -13.52 1.99 2.60
N PHE A 38 -13.51 1.48 3.83
CA PHE A 38 -12.68 0.35 4.24
C PHE A 38 -13.55 -0.88 4.44
N TYR A 39 -13.01 -2.04 4.18
CA TYR A 39 -13.67 -3.33 4.38
C TYR A 39 -12.83 -4.13 5.37
N VAL A 40 -13.44 -4.47 6.52
CA VAL A 40 -12.69 -4.96 7.68
C VAL A 40 -13.12 -6.36 8.05
N GLY A 41 -12.13 -7.23 8.31
CA GLY A 41 -12.34 -8.58 8.80
C GLY A 41 -12.67 -9.58 7.70
N LYS A 42 -12.94 -10.83 8.12
CA LYS A 42 -13.26 -11.91 7.20
C LYS A 42 -14.53 -11.63 6.39
N ASP A 43 -15.50 -11.00 7.02
CA ASP A 43 -16.78 -10.67 6.39
C ASP A 43 -16.69 -9.45 5.50
N LYS A 44 -15.56 -8.76 5.49
CA LYS A 44 -15.35 -7.55 4.69
C LYS A 44 -16.47 -6.53 4.91
N LYS A 45 -16.84 -6.31 6.19
CA LYS A 45 -17.87 -5.33 6.52
C LYS A 45 -17.39 -3.93 6.17
N GLU A 46 -18.26 -3.16 5.56
CA GLU A 46 -17.96 -1.80 5.10
C GLU A 46 -17.97 -0.82 6.26
N TYR A 47 -16.92 0.00 6.33
CA TYR A 47 -16.81 1.15 7.23
C TYR A 47 -16.32 2.35 6.44
N VAL A 48 -16.79 3.54 6.82
CA VAL A 48 -16.41 4.78 6.13
C VAL A 48 -15.52 5.61 7.05
N VAL A 49 -14.39 6.08 6.54
CA VAL A 49 -13.46 6.93 7.31
C VAL A 49 -14.12 8.28 7.62
N GLU A 50 -14.19 8.65 8.89
CA GLU A 50 -14.67 9.95 9.34
C GLU A 50 -13.53 10.88 9.69
N THR A 51 -12.56 10.41 10.51
CA THR A 51 -11.38 11.19 10.89
C THR A 51 -10.11 10.37 10.67
N TYR A 52 -9.02 11.08 10.44
CA TYR A 52 -7.70 10.47 10.30
C TYR A 52 -6.66 11.35 10.97
N ARG A 53 -5.70 10.70 11.65
CA ARG A 53 -4.48 11.35 12.12
C ARG A 53 -3.35 10.34 12.20
N LYS A 54 -2.13 10.80 12.01
CA LYS A 54 -0.93 9.98 12.21
C LYS A 54 -0.50 10.09 13.67
N HIS A 55 -0.24 8.97 14.32
CA HIS A 55 0.27 8.93 15.68
C HIS A 55 1.31 7.84 15.82
N LYS A 56 2.57 8.21 16.01
CA LYS A 56 3.72 7.27 16.00
C LYS A 56 3.73 6.48 14.68
N ASN A 57 3.77 5.15 14.73
CA ASN A 57 3.77 4.30 13.53
C ASN A 57 2.36 3.98 13.04
N PHE A 58 1.32 4.51 13.71
CA PHE A 58 -0.04 4.11 13.43
C PHE A 58 -0.78 5.15 12.62
N ASP A 59 -1.67 4.67 11.77
CA ASP A 59 -2.68 5.46 11.11
C ASP A 59 -3.96 5.34 11.92
N MET A 60 -4.37 6.44 12.56
CA MET A 60 -5.50 6.46 13.50
C MET A 60 -6.74 6.93 12.77
N VAL A 61 -7.81 6.14 12.86
CA VAL A 61 -9.05 6.40 12.13
C VAL A 61 -10.24 6.27 13.05
N THR A 62 -11.24 7.14 12.88
CA THR A 62 -12.58 6.95 13.42
C THR A 62 -13.50 6.67 12.24
N PHE A 63 -14.34 5.65 12.35
CA PHE A 63 -15.31 5.31 11.31
C PHE A 63 -16.64 6.00 11.56
N LYS A 64 -17.28 6.44 10.50
CA LYS A 64 -18.58 7.12 10.57
C LYS A 64 -19.61 6.26 11.32
N ASP A 65 -20.35 6.90 12.22
CA ASP A 65 -21.41 6.27 13.04
C ASP A 65 -20.91 5.22 14.03
N ASN A 66 -19.59 5.17 14.28
CA ASN A 66 -18.97 4.22 15.21
C ASN A 66 -18.12 4.97 16.23
N TYR A 67 -18.77 5.83 17.05
CA TYR A 67 -18.07 6.74 17.95
C TYR A 67 -17.97 6.22 19.38
N ASP A 68 -18.11 4.92 19.57
CA ASP A 68 -18.03 4.25 20.86
C ASP A 68 -17.16 3.00 20.72
N ILE A 69 -16.26 2.78 21.69
CA ILE A 69 -15.38 1.61 21.70
C ILE A 69 -16.18 0.30 21.59
N ASN A 70 -17.39 0.25 22.16
CA ASN A 70 -18.21 -0.97 22.11
C ASN A 70 -18.64 -1.35 20.69
N LEU A 71 -18.62 -0.40 19.75
CA LEU A 71 -19.01 -0.64 18.37
C LEU A 71 -17.85 -1.18 17.51
N ILE A 72 -16.59 -0.98 17.96
CA ILE A 72 -15.41 -1.31 17.15
C ILE A 72 -14.42 -2.23 17.85
N GLU A 73 -14.59 -2.52 19.12
CA GLU A 73 -13.65 -3.34 19.87
C GLU A 73 -13.48 -4.73 19.27
N HIS A 74 -14.55 -5.31 18.74
CA HIS A 74 -14.50 -6.63 18.10
C HIS A 74 -13.67 -6.65 16.81
N LEU A 75 -13.31 -5.49 16.26
CA LEU A 75 -12.48 -5.40 15.05
C LEU A 75 -11.00 -5.59 15.32
N LYS A 76 -10.59 -5.59 16.59
CA LYS A 76 -9.19 -5.75 16.98
C LYS A 76 -8.61 -7.02 16.37
N GLY A 77 -7.47 -6.88 15.69
CA GLY A 77 -6.80 -7.99 15.01
C GLY A 77 -7.26 -8.24 13.58
N SER A 78 -8.26 -7.52 13.11
CA SER A 78 -8.80 -7.71 11.77
C SER A 78 -7.91 -7.10 10.68
N LEU A 79 -7.89 -7.76 9.52
CA LEU A 79 -7.24 -7.19 8.35
C LEU A 79 -8.16 -6.15 7.70
N VAL A 80 -7.54 -5.13 7.11
CA VAL A 80 -8.24 -4.01 6.50
C VAL A 80 -8.00 -4.01 5.00
N TYR A 81 -9.07 -3.89 4.24
CA TYR A 81 -9.05 -3.89 2.77
C TYR A 81 -9.73 -2.65 2.23
N ILE A 82 -9.43 -2.33 0.98
CA ILE A 82 -10.18 -1.35 0.19
C ILE A 82 -10.66 -2.02 -1.09
N ASN A 83 -11.60 -1.38 -1.78
CA ASN A 83 -11.93 -1.77 -3.14
C ASN A 83 -10.92 -1.07 -4.06
N LYS A 84 -10.14 -1.86 -4.80
CA LYS A 84 -9.15 -1.32 -5.74
C LYS A 84 -9.75 -0.33 -6.72
N ASP A 85 -11.01 -0.54 -7.11
CA ASP A 85 -11.70 0.33 -8.06
C ASP A 85 -11.97 1.73 -7.51
N ASP A 86 -11.97 1.90 -6.18
CA ASP A 86 -12.13 3.20 -5.54
C ASP A 86 -10.82 3.99 -5.47
N LEU A 87 -9.70 3.33 -5.77
CA LEU A 87 -8.38 3.94 -5.70
C LEU A 87 -8.08 4.66 -7.01
N LYS A 88 -7.96 5.98 -6.94
CA LYS A 88 -7.64 6.81 -8.11
C LYS A 88 -6.19 7.24 -8.03
N LEU A 89 -5.38 6.75 -8.97
CA LEU A 89 -3.96 7.06 -9.03
C LEU A 89 -3.67 7.96 -10.24
N ASP A 90 -2.76 8.90 -10.02
CA ASP A 90 -2.31 9.81 -11.08
C ASP A 90 -1.10 9.19 -11.81
N GLY A 91 -1.10 9.28 -13.13
CA GLY A 91 0.07 8.98 -13.98
C GLY A 91 0.89 7.78 -13.52
N ASN A 92 2.09 8.04 -13.02
CA ASN A 92 3.04 7.00 -12.64
C ASN A 92 2.80 6.40 -11.24
N LYS A 93 1.73 6.79 -10.56
CA LYS A 93 1.43 6.27 -9.21
C LYS A 93 0.59 5.00 -9.29
N LEU A 94 1.15 3.97 -9.89
CA LEU A 94 0.51 2.66 -9.98
C LEU A 94 0.74 1.85 -8.71
N LEU A 95 -0.16 0.92 -8.44
CA LEU A 95 0.09 -0.09 -7.43
C LEU A 95 1.25 -0.97 -7.86
N SER A 96 2.10 -1.36 -6.92
CA SER A 96 3.26 -2.17 -7.20
C SER A 96 2.90 -3.49 -7.90
N VAL A 97 1.79 -4.12 -7.48
CA VAL A 97 1.32 -5.38 -8.08
C VAL A 97 0.94 -5.25 -9.55
N ASP A 98 0.58 -4.05 -10.00
CA ASP A 98 0.27 -3.81 -11.42
C ASP A 98 1.50 -3.85 -12.30
N LEU A 99 2.71 -3.78 -11.71
CA LEU A 99 3.97 -3.77 -12.42
C LEU A 99 4.53 -5.17 -12.68
N ILE A 100 3.92 -6.22 -12.15
CA ILE A 100 4.36 -7.59 -12.40
C ILE A 100 4.27 -7.86 -13.91
N GLY A 101 5.37 -8.31 -14.50
CA GLY A 101 5.50 -8.52 -15.93
C GLY A 101 6.14 -7.36 -16.69
N PHE A 102 6.37 -6.23 -16.03
CA PHE A 102 7.05 -5.09 -16.66
C PHE A 102 8.56 -5.33 -16.71
N ASP A 103 9.19 -4.84 -17.79
CA ASP A 103 10.65 -4.81 -17.90
C ASP A 103 11.21 -3.69 -17.03
N VAL A 104 12.33 -3.96 -16.38
CA VAL A 104 13.07 -2.96 -15.61
C VAL A 104 14.30 -2.52 -16.39
N ILE A 105 14.47 -1.20 -16.53
CA ILE A 105 15.49 -0.59 -17.36
C ILE A 105 16.36 0.33 -16.53
N ILE A 106 17.68 0.17 -16.66
CA ILE A 106 18.67 1.10 -16.10
C ILE A 106 19.61 1.49 -17.25
N ASN A 107 19.77 2.81 -17.48
CA ASN A 107 20.65 3.33 -18.54
C ASN A 107 20.37 2.68 -19.90
N ASP A 108 19.09 2.61 -20.27
CA ASP A 108 18.62 2.06 -21.55
C ASP A 108 18.85 0.56 -21.72
N LYS A 109 19.24 -0.14 -20.66
CA LYS A 109 19.42 -1.60 -20.68
C LYS A 109 18.37 -2.29 -19.82
N THR A 110 17.73 -3.30 -20.38
CA THR A 110 16.81 -4.15 -19.63
C THR A 110 17.61 -5.05 -18.70
N ILE A 111 17.37 -4.94 -17.39
CA ILE A 111 18.08 -5.72 -16.38
C ILE A 111 17.27 -6.90 -15.84
N GLY A 112 16.00 -6.97 -16.16
CA GLY A 112 15.13 -8.06 -15.73
C GLY A 112 13.67 -7.72 -15.88
N VAL A 113 12.82 -8.65 -15.48
CA VAL A 113 11.36 -8.53 -15.51
C VAL A 113 10.84 -8.67 -14.08
N ILE A 114 9.90 -7.83 -13.70
CA ILE A 114 9.30 -7.91 -12.36
C ILE A 114 8.46 -9.19 -12.27
N LYS A 115 8.84 -10.09 -11.36
CA LYS A 115 8.11 -11.35 -11.15
C LYS A 115 7.26 -11.35 -9.89
N ASP A 116 7.57 -10.49 -8.93
CA ASP A 116 6.87 -10.47 -7.64
C ASP A 116 7.05 -9.14 -6.94
N VAL A 117 6.26 -8.92 -5.92
CA VAL A 117 6.36 -7.76 -5.04
C VAL A 117 6.37 -8.25 -3.60
N LEU A 118 7.36 -7.83 -2.83
CA LEU A 118 7.45 -8.12 -1.40
C LEU A 118 7.01 -6.90 -0.60
N ASP A 119 6.25 -7.15 0.44
CA ASP A 119 5.85 -6.10 1.38
C ASP A 119 6.75 -6.23 2.61
N THR A 120 7.55 -5.21 2.86
CA THR A 120 8.46 -5.18 4.02
C THR A 120 8.06 -4.07 4.98
N PRO A 121 8.52 -4.10 6.24
CA PRO A 121 8.19 -3.02 7.18
C PRO A 121 8.62 -1.63 6.73
N ALA A 122 9.66 -1.53 5.90
CA ALA A 122 10.17 -0.25 5.43
C ALA A 122 9.42 0.25 4.18
N ASN A 123 9.18 -0.63 3.21
CA ASN A 123 8.55 -0.29 1.94
C ASN A 123 8.23 -1.57 1.14
N GLU A 124 7.55 -1.38 0.01
CA GLU A 124 7.40 -2.46 -0.94
C GLU A 124 8.67 -2.61 -1.78
N VAL A 125 8.95 -3.84 -2.22
CA VAL A 125 10.14 -4.16 -2.99
C VAL A 125 9.73 -4.94 -4.24
N LEU A 126 10.20 -4.47 -5.40
CA LEU A 126 10.02 -5.17 -6.67
C LEU A 126 11.09 -6.25 -6.77
N VAL A 127 10.69 -7.49 -7.06
CA VAL A 127 11.60 -8.61 -7.22
C VAL A 127 11.65 -9.01 -8.69
N LEU A 128 12.85 -8.98 -9.27
CA LEU A 128 13.05 -9.33 -10.67
C LEU A 128 13.27 -10.83 -10.84
N ASP A 129 13.10 -11.31 -12.07
CA ASP A 129 13.27 -12.73 -12.42
C ASP A 129 14.67 -13.27 -12.15
N ASN A 130 15.67 -12.39 -12.04
CA ASN A 130 17.04 -12.74 -11.65
C ASN A 130 17.34 -12.48 -10.19
N ASN A 131 16.29 -12.28 -9.36
CA ASN A 131 16.35 -12.03 -7.92
C ASN A 131 16.94 -10.68 -7.51
N ILE A 132 17.16 -9.77 -8.43
CA ILE A 132 17.48 -8.38 -8.09
C ILE A 132 16.25 -7.79 -7.41
N MET A 133 16.46 -7.06 -6.30
CA MET A 133 15.42 -6.41 -5.53
C MET A 133 15.54 -4.89 -5.65
N ILE A 134 14.43 -4.23 -5.96
CA ILE A 134 14.40 -2.78 -6.14
C ILE A 134 13.32 -2.20 -5.23
N PRO A 135 13.69 -1.35 -4.26
CA PRO A 135 12.68 -0.68 -3.43
C PRO A 135 11.74 0.18 -4.30
N TYR A 136 10.44 -0.01 -4.09
CA TYR A 136 9.45 0.76 -4.84
C TYR A 136 9.21 2.11 -4.16
N VAL A 137 10.20 2.98 -4.23
CA VAL A 137 10.20 4.33 -3.66
C VAL A 137 10.72 5.32 -4.69
N ASP A 138 10.38 6.59 -4.52
CA ASP A 138 10.72 7.63 -5.51
C ASP A 138 12.22 7.80 -5.74
N ALA A 139 13.05 7.47 -4.73
CA ALA A 139 14.50 7.55 -4.86
C ALA A 139 15.06 6.59 -5.93
N PHE A 140 14.36 5.48 -6.20
CA PHE A 140 14.78 4.48 -7.16
C PHE A 140 13.99 4.52 -8.47
N ILE A 141 12.72 4.86 -8.43
CA ILE A 141 11.84 4.80 -9.60
C ILE A 141 11.89 6.12 -10.37
N LYS A 142 12.44 6.08 -11.58
CA LYS A 142 12.55 7.26 -12.43
C LYS A 142 11.27 7.52 -13.21
N GLU A 143 10.77 6.50 -13.90
CA GLU A 143 9.61 6.61 -14.77
C GLU A 143 8.92 5.27 -14.94
N ILE A 144 7.61 5.28 -15.08
CA ILE A 144 6.82 4.08 -15.39
C ILE A 144 6.11 4.33 -16.73
N ASP A 145 6.45 3.53 -17.74
CA ASP A 145 5.82 3.57 -19.06
C ASP A 145 4.79 2.44 -19.15
N ILE A 146 3.55 2.80 -18.87
CA ILE A 146 2.44 1.83 -18.83
C ILE A 146 2.19 1.22 -20.20
N LYS A 147 2.25 2.06 -21.22
CA LYS A 147 1.97 1.64 -22.61
C LYS A 147 2.93 0.56 -23.10
N ASN A 148 4.21 0.72 -22.81
CA ASN A 148 5.25 -0.21 -23.23
C ASN A 148 5.64 -1.20 -22.15
N LYS A 149 5.01 -1.13 -20.98
CA LYS A 149 5.24 -2.00 -19.82
C LYS A 149 6.71 -2.01 -19.39
N LYS A 150 7.22 -0.82 -19.12
CA LYS A 150 8.61 -0.61 -18.72
C LYS A 150 8.70 0.27 -17.49
N VAL A 151 9.62 -0.09 -16.58
CA VAL A 151 9.94 0.72 -15.41
C VAL A 151 11.40 1.13 -15.53
N SER A 152 11.65 2.44 -15.59
CA SER A 152 12.99 3.00 -15.60
C SER A 152 13.41 3.30 -14.17
N VAL A 153 14.60 2.86 -13.79
CA VAL A 153 15.15 2.97 -12.45
C VAL A 153 16.44 3.77 -12.51
N TYR A 154 16.63 4.63 -11.50
CA TYR A 154 17.91 5.34 -11.36
C TYR A 154 19.02 4.34 -11.07
N GLU A 155 20.21 4.56 -11.65
CA GLU A 155 21.38 3.80 -11.28
C GLU A 155 21.82 4.18 -9.87
N VAL A 156 21.74 3.22 -8.95
CA VAL A 156 22.13 3.41 -7.56
C VAL A 156 23.33 2.51 -7.27
N LYS A 157 24.37 3.11 -6.71
CA LYS A 157 25.60 2.40 -6.38
C LYS A 157 25.29 1.17 -5.50
N GLY A 158 25.76 0.01 -5.92
CA GLY A 158 25.55 -1.24 -5.20
C GLY A 158 24.28 -1.98 -5.53
N LEU A 159 23.34 -1.38 -6.26
CA LEU A 159 22.06 -2.04 -6.58
C LEU A 159 22.26 -3.33 -7.38
N LEU A 160 23.13 -3.29 -8.40
CA LEU A 160 23.39 -4.43 -9.26
C LEU A 160 24.39 -5.43 -8.66
N SER A 161 25.01 -5.10 -7.54
CA SER A 161 25.99 -6.00 -6.91
C SER A 161 25.32 -7.11 -6.09
N TRP A 162 24.01 -7.13 -6.02
CA TRP A 162 23.24 -8.14 -5.29
C TRP A 162 22.96 -9.40 -6.09
N LYS A 163 23.51 -9.52 -7.24
CA LYS A 163 23.33 -10.71 -8.10
C LYS A 163 23.90 -11.97 -7.47
#